data_d526cfba434025755a81d0515ab163bb
#
_entry.id   d526cfba434025755a81d0515ab163bb
#
_cell.length_a   1.000
_cell.length_b   1.000
_cell.length_c   1.000
_cell.angle_alpha   90.00
_cell.angle_beta   90.00
_cell.angle_gamma   90.00
#
_symmetry.space_group_name_H-M   'P 1'
#
loop_
_entity.id
_entity.type
_entity.pdbx_description
1 polymer ?
#
loop_
_entity_poly.entity_id
_entity_poly.type
_entity_poly.pdbx_seq_one_letter_code
_entity_poly.pdbx_strand_id
1 'polypeptide(L)'
;MMALLSVAAASAAPVPYATPTPHPRLVCNQRDLDAVRGRLAGAVETRALQQMLKKCDGYLDPGSRLYVDWKERKKSFWHNRSGATWLTKCFEELAWAGVLTGEANYIEGSKNIVLTIIRERVIDTIGGTNYGRPYGGWLSQPLDAGHSSRSLAVFYDLLYDHLAEDERTEVRDYMTKTY
;
A
#
# COMPACT_ATOMS: atom_id res chain seq x y z
N MET A 1 -18.85 -7.38 58.79
CA MET A 1 -18.79 -6.06 58.13
C MET A 1 -17.56 -6.04 57.21
N MET A 2 -17.76 -6.30 55.90
CA MET A 2 -16.68 -6.27 54.90
C MET A 2 -16.69 -4.89 54.25
N ALA A 3 -15.59 -4.16 54.35
CA ALA A 3 -15.42 -2.88 53.70
C ALA A 3 -14.96 -3.12 52.24
N LEU A 4 -15.80 -2.74 51.29
CA LEU A 4 -15.46 -2.70 49.85
C LEU A 4 -14.57 -1.49 49.59
N LEU A 5 -13.30 -1.74 49.33
CA LEU A 5 -12.38 -0.74 48.80
C LEU A 5 -12.69 -0.48 47.31
N SER A 6 -13.31 0.65 47.04
CA SER A 6 -13.52 1.15 45.67
C SER A 6 -12.21 1.72 45.15
N VAL A 7 -11.56 1.02 44.21
CA VAL A 7 -10.41 1.55 43.47
C VAL A 7 -10.93 2.44 42.34
N ALA A 8 -10.83 3.74 42.53
CA ALA A 8 -11.11 4.70 41.44
C ALA A 8 -10.03 4.57 40.35
N ALA A 9 -10.44 4.11 39.19
CA ALA A 9 -9.56 4.12 38.00
C ALA A 9 -9.29 5.58 37.59
N ALA A 10 -8.07 6.03 37.77
CA ALA A 10 -7.64 7.32 37.24
C ALA A 10 -7.67 7.27 35.72
N SER A 11 -8.60 8.02 35.11
CA SER A 11 -8.64 8.23 33.67
C SER A 11 -7.35 8.99 33.27
N ALA A 12 -6.45 8.31 32.56
CA ALA A 12 -5.30 8.98 31.98
C ALA A 12 -5.78 10.05 31.00
N ALA A 13 -5.31 11.29 31.18
CA ALA A 13 -5.60 12.37 30.24
C ALA A 13 -5.11 11.95 28.84
N PRO A 14 -5.88 12.24 27.77
CA PRO A 14 -5.43 11.93 26.42
C PRO A 14 -4.10 12.61 26.14
N VAL A 15 -3.12 11.81 25.71
CA VAL A 15 -1.82 12.34 25.28
C VAL A 15 -2.08 13.27 24.09
N PRO A 16 -1.66 14.55 24.14
CA PRO A 16 -1.87 15.44 23.02
C PRO A 16 -1.14 14.86 21.81
N TYR A 17 -1.89 14.55 20.74
CA TYR A 17 -1.29 14.15 19.47
C TYR A 17 -0.40 15.29 19.00
N ALA A 18 0.88 15.00 18.81
CA ALA A 18 1.80 15.94 18.17
C ALA A 18 1.22 16.34 16.81
N THR A 19 1.41 17.60 16.42
CA THR A 19 1.00 18.10 15.10
C THR A 19 1.51 17.12 14.04
N PRO A 20 0.64 16.62 13.17
CA PRO A 20 1.07 15.63 12.16
C PRO A 20 2.20 16.21 11.32
N THR A 21 3.32 15.49 11.24
CA THR A 21 4.40 15.84 10.32
C THR A 21 3.91 15.70 8.88
N PRO A 22 4.39 16.53 7.94
CA PRO A 22 4.07 16.40 6.52
C PRO A 22 4.40 15.00 5.97
N HIS A 23 3.65 14.56 4.99
CA HIS A 23 3.95 13.34 4.25
C HIS A 23 5.09 13.54 3.24
N PRO A 24 5.87 12.51 2.93
CA PRO A 24 5.87 11.18 3.56
C PRO A 24 6.54 11.20 4.95
N ARG A 25 6.16 10.27 5.83
CA ARG A 25 6.66 10.22 7.21
C ARG A 25 6.81 8.81 7.81
N LEU A 26 6.30 7.76 7.14
CA LEU A 26 6.35 6.39 7.66
C LEU A 26 7.68 5.70 7.37
N VAL A 27 8.13 5.76 6.12
CA VAL A 27 9.34 5.07 5.66
C VAL A 27 10.51 6.04 5.51
N CYS A 28 10.21 7.25 5.07
CA CYS A 28 11.16 8.35 4.87
C CYS A 28 10.42 9.66 5.05
N ASN A 29 11.15 10.74 5.16
CA ASN A 29 10.60 12.08 5.09
C ASN A 29 11.05 12.79 3.80
N GLN A 30 10.54 13.97 3.54
CA GLN A 30 10.88 14.73 2.32
C GLN A 30 12.39 14.95 2.16
N ARG A 31 13.10 15.22 3.25
CA ARG A 31 14.57 15.39 3.24
C ARG A 31 15.29 14.12 2.79
N ASP A 32 14.79 12.95 3.23
CA ASP A 32 15.36 11.66 2.84
C ASP A 32 15.13 11.39 1.35
N LEU A 33 13.93 11.71 0.83
CA LEU A 33 13.64 11.62 -0.60
C LEU A 33 14.54 12.52 -1.43
N ASP A 34 14.73 13.76 -1.01
CA ASP A 34 15.60 14.71 -1.71
C ASP A 34 17.06 14.26 -1.68
N ALA A 35 17.52 13.70 -0.56
CA ALA A 35 18.84 13.10 -0.46
C ALA A 35 19.02 11.88 -1.38
N VAL A 36 17.99 11.03 -1.52
CA VAL A 36 18.01 9.91 -2.47
C VAL A 36 18.04 10.45 -3.91
N ARG A 37 17.15 11.38 -4.26
CA ARG A 37 17.11 12.00 -5.59
C ARG A 37 18.46 12.62 -5.97
N GLY A 38 19.11 13.32 -5.03
CA GLY A 38 20.45 13.89 -5.24
C GLY A 38 21.53 12.86 -5.55
N ARG A 39 21.37 11.61 -5.10
CA ARG A 39 22.30 10.51 -5.37
C ARG A 39 21.98 9.71 -6.62
N LEU A 40 20.80 9.89 -7.22
CA LEU A 40 20.40 9.11 -8.40
C LEU A 40 21.30 9.35 -9.63
N ALA A 41 22.17 10.38 -9.61
CA ALA A 41 23.21 10.58 -10.63
C ALA A 41 24.41 9.60 -10.49
N GLY A 42 24.55 8.89 -9.36
CA GLY A 42 25.59 7.88 -9.17
C GLY A 42 25.35 6.63 -10.02
N ALA A 43 26.41 5.98 -10.48
CA ALA A 43 26.30 4.86 -11.42
C ALA A 43 25.52 3.64 -10.86
N VAL A 44 25.63 3.36 -9.58
CA VAL A 44 24.94 2.23 -8.92
C VAL A 44 23.47 2.56 -8.75
N GLU A 45 23.17 3.73 -8.22
CA GLU A 45 21.82 4.23 -7.99
C GLU A 45 21.05 4.37 -9.29
N THR A 46 21.69 4.91 -10.34
CA THR A 46 21.10 4.99 -11.69
C THR A 46 20.71 3.61 -12.21
N ARG A 47 21.58 2.60 -12.08
CA ARG A 47 21.29 1.24 -12.52
C ARG A 47 20.10 0.64 -11.74
N ALA A 48 20.07 0.82 -10.42
CA ALA A 48 18.99 0.33 -9.58
C ALA A 48 17.65 0.98 -9.96
N LEU A 49 17.65 2.30 -10.13
CA LEU A 49 16.49 3.05 -10.59
C LEU A 49 16.02 2.56 -11.96
N GLN A 50 16.90 2.46 -12.95
CA GLN A 50 16.55 1.97 -14.30
C GLN A 50 15.94 0.56 -14.28
N GLN A 51 16.45 -0.33 -13.44
CA GLN A 51 15.86 -1.66 -13.28
C GLN A 51 14.45 -1.60 -12.69
N MET A 52 14.22 -0.72 -11.71
CA MET A 52 12.90 -0.51 -11.13
C MET A 52 11.95 0.09 -12.18
N LEU A 53 12.35 1.15 -12.88
CA LEU A 53 11.53 1.79 -13.91
C LEU A 53 11.15 0.82 -15.02
N LYS A 54 12.09 0.01 -15.50
CA LYS A 54 11.80 -1.03 -16.51
C LYS A 54 10.70 -2.00 -16.06
N LYS A 55 10.65 -2.33 -14.78
CA LYS A 55 9.55 -3.15 -14.25
C LYS A 55 8.24 -2.37 -14.19
N CYS A 56 8.30 -1.12 -13.72
CA CYS A 56 7.14 -0.24 -13.63
C CYS A 56 6.52 0.00 -15.02
N ASP A 57 7.34 0.24 -16.03
CA ASP A 57 6.89 0.31 -17.42
C ASP A 57 6.17 -0.98 -17.84
N GLY A 58 6.75 -2.12 -17.48
CA GLY A 58 6.13 -3.42 -17.77
C GLY A 58 4.80 -3.64 -17.03
N TYR A 59 4.58 -3.03 -15.86
CA TYR A 59 3.29 -3.11 -15.17
C TYR A 59 2.20 -2.30 -15.86
N LEU A 60 2.58 -1.26 -16.58
CA LEU A 60 1.67 -0.33 -17.26
C LEU A 60 1.48 -0.62 -18.76
N ASP A 61 2.39 -1.38 -19.39
CA ASP A 61 2.33 -1.72 -20.80
C ASP A 61 1.44 -2.96 -21.04
N PRO A 62 0.28 -2.82 -21.73
CA PRO A 62 -0.59 -3.94 -22.07
C PRO A 62 0.08 -5.06 -22.87
N GLY A 63 1.15 -4.76 -23.60
CA GLY A 63 1.93 -5.74 -24.36
C GLY A 63 2.94 -6.51 -23.50
N SER A 64 3.14 -6.10 -22.27
CA SER A 64 4.12 -6.71 -21.37
C SER A 64 3.56 -7.92 -20.63
N ARG A 65 4.42 -8.92 -20.40
CA ARG A 65 4.12 -10.05 -19.50
C ARG A 65 3.90 -9.64 -18.03
N LEU A 66 4.34 -8.44 -17.66
CA LEU A 66 4.20 -7.88 -16.32
C LEU A 66 2.93 -7.02 -16.19
N TYR A 67 2.18 -6.81 -17.28
CA TYR A 67 1.00 -5.98 -17.27
C TYR A 67 -0.02 -6.40 -16.23
N VAL A 68 -0.49 -5.42 -15.48
CA VAL A 68 -1.49 -5.62 -14.44
C VAL A 68 -2.87 -5.44 -15.02
N ASP A 69 -3.36 -6.47 -15.71
CA ASP A 69 -4.76 -6.50 -16.14
C ASP A 69 -5.65 -7.07 -15.04
N TRP A 70 -6.36 -6.19 -14.39
CA TRP A 70 -7.28 -6.51 -13.31
C TRP A 70 -8.47 -7.37 -13.74
N LYS A 71 -8.99 -7.12 -14.94
CA LYS A 71 -10.22 -7.73 -15.41
C LYS A 71 -9.99 -9.19 -15.79
N GLU A 72 -8.90 -9.47 -16.46
CA GLU A 72 -8.57 -10.83 -16.90
C GLU A 72 -7.89 -11.66 -15.80
N ARG A 73 -6.98 -11.05 -15.04
CA ARG A 73 -6.24 -11.74 -13.97
C ARG A 73 -7.06 -11.98 -12.71
N LYS A 74 -8.17 -11.26 -12.55
CA LYS A 74 -9.14 -11.45 -11.47
C LYS A 74 -9.58 -12.91 -11.30
N LYS A 75 -9.63 -13.69 -12.37
CA LYS A 75 -10.09 -15.09 -12.34
C LYS A 75 -9.00 -16.12 -12.04
N SER A 76 -7.74 -15.89 -12.38
CA SER A 76 -6.70 -16.91 -12.28
C SER A 76 -5.56 -16.60 -11.33
N PHE A 77 -5.22 -15.34 -11.18
CA PHE A 77 -4.03 -14.91 -10.47
C PHE A 77 -4.25 -14.72 -8.96
N TRP A 78 -5.44 -14.29 -8.58
CA TRP A 78 -5.79 -13.93 -7.22
C TRP A 78 -6.09 -15.12 -6.30
N HIS A 79 -6.23 -16.31 -6.85
CA HIS A 79 -6.53 -17.51 -6.08
C HIS A 79 -5.33 -18.07 -5.32
N ASN A 80 -4.18 -17.45 -5.43
CA ASN A 80 -3.02 -17.91 -4.70
C ASN A 80 -2.29 -16.74 -4.00
N ARG A 81 -1.59 -17.09 -2.93
CA ARG A 81 -0.79 -16.19 -2.11
C ARG A 81 0.23 -15.37 -2.91
N SER A 82 0.79 -15.95 -3.96
CA SER A 82 1.77 -15.28 -4.81
C SER A 82 1.18 -14.09 -5.57
N GLY A 83 -0.10 -14.16 -5.94
CA GLY A 83 -0.80 -13.06 -6.61
C GLY A 83 -0.95 -11.83 -5.73
N ALA A 84 -1.36 -12.05 -4.48
CA ALA A 84 -1.51 -10.99 -3.50
C ALA A 84 -0.19 -10.22 -3.26
N THR A 85 0.86 -10.95 -2.97
CA THR A 85 2.20 -10.38 -2.72
C THR A 85 2.72 -9.64 -3.95
N TRP A 86 2.48 -10.19 -5.14
CA TRP A 86 2.92 -9.54 -6.38
C TRP A 86 2.20 -8.22 -6.62
N LEU A 87 0.91 -8.15 -6.35
CA LEU A 87 0.11 -6.94 -6.53
C LEU A 87 0.53 -5.81 -5.61
N THR A 88 0.68 -6.12 -4.33
CA THR A 88 1.14 -5.14 -3.35
C THR A 88 2.49 -4.58 -3.75
N LYS A 89 3.35 -5.41 -4.32
CA LYS A 89 4.64 -4.99 -4.87
C LYS A 89 4.48 -4.08 -6.09
N CYS A 90 3.57 -4.37 -7.01
CA CYS A 90 3.37 -3.54 -8.20
C CYS A 90 3.00 -2.11 -7.84
N PHE A 91 1.98 -1.89 -7.03
CA PHE A 91 1.58 -0.52 -6.69
C PHE A 91 2.58 0.18 -5.78
N GLU A 92 3.29 -0.55 -4.90
CA GLU A 92 4.35 0.02 -4.07
C GLU A 92 5.55 0.46 -4.94
N GLU A 93 6.03 -0.37 -5.88
CA GLU A 93 7.11 -0.02 -6.81
C GLU A 93 6.72 1.16 -7.72
N LEU A 94 5.47 1.22 -8.20
CA LEU A 94 4.97 2.36 -8.95
C LEU A 94 4.91 3.64 -8.11
N ALA A 95 4.48 3.57 -6.86
CA ALA A 95 4.48 4.73 -5.97
C ALA A 95 5.91 5.27 -5.76
N TRP A 96 6.87 4.39 -5.50
CA TRP A 96 8.28 4.77 -5.39
C TRP A 96 8.82 5.36 -6.70
N ALA A 97 8.52 4.74 -7.85
CA ALA A 97 8.92 5.28 -9.14
C ALA A 97 8.38 6.70 -9.34
N GLY A 98 7.10 6.91 -9.06
CA GLY A 98 6.45 8.19 -9.17
C GLY A 98 7.09 9.28 -8.31
N VAL A 99 7.30 9.01 -7.01
CA VAL A 99 7.91 10.02 -6.11
C VAL A 99 9.39 10.25 -6.40
N LEU A 100 10.13 9.27 -6.90
CA LEU A 100 11.55 9.44 -7.21
C LEU A 100 11.78 10.18 -8.53
N THR A 101 10.93 9.97 -9.53
CA THR A 101 11.08 10.59 -10.86
C THR A 101 10.22 11.82 -11.07
N GLY A 102 9.11 11.94 -10.35
CA GLY A 102 8.08 12.94 -10.59
C GLY A 102 7.16 12.61 -11.78
N GLU A 103 7.28 11.40 -12.36
CA GLU A 103 6.50 11.02 -13.53
C GLU A 103 5.06 10.62 -13.17
N ALA A 104 4.10 11.34 -13.74
CA ALA A 104 2.68 11.20 -13.45
C ALA A 104 2.12 9.81 -13.82
N ASN A 105 2.62 9.15 -14.86
CA ASN A 105 2.17 7.83 -15.28
C ASN A 105 2.36 6.76 -14.19
N TYR A 106 3.46 6.81 -13.44
CA TYR A 106 3.69 5.88 -12.32
C TYR A 106 2.78 6.19 -11.13
N ILE A 107 2.59 7.48 -10.83
CA ILE A 107 1.69 7.94 -9.77
C ILE A 107 0.26 7.47 -10.06
N GLU A 108 -0.26 7.79 -11.24
CA GLU A 108 -1.61 7.41 -11.66
C GLU A 108 -1.78 5.89 -11.80
N GLY A 109 -0.74 5.21 -12.29
CA GLY A 109 -0.72 3.74 -12.34
C GLY A 109 -0.87 3.12 -10.96
N SER A 110 -0.12 3.59 -9.97
CA SER A 110 -0.21 3.14 -8.58
C SER A 110 -1.59 3.43 -7.98
N LYS A 111 -2.11 4.65 -8.15
CA LYS A 111 -3.45 5.07 -7.69
C LYS A 111 -4.54 4.19 -8.30
N ASN A 112 -4.52 4.01 -9.61
CA ASN A 112 -5.50 3.20 -10.31
C ASN A 112 -5.55 1.76 -9.78
N ILE A 113 -4.40 1.16 -9.52
CA ILE A 113 -4.31 -0.17 -8.93
C ILE A 113 -4.99 -0.20 -7.56
N VAL A 114 -4.59 0.68 -6.65
CA VAL A 114 -5.09 0.67 -5.27
C VAL A 114 -6.58 1.00 -5.21
N LEU A 115 -7.03 2.04 -5.91
CA LEU A 115 -8.42 2.43 -5.92
C LEU A 115 -9.32 1.36 -6.55
N THR A 116 -8.84 0.65 -7.58
CA THR A 116 -9.58 -0.49 -8.13
C THR A 116 -9.69 -1.64 -7.12
N ILE A 117 -8.61 -1.94 -6.39
CA ILE A 117 -8.64 -2.94 -5.30
C ILE A 117 -9.74 -2.62 -4.31
N ILE A 118 -9.81 -1.36 -3.88
CA ILE A 118 -10.74 -0.90 -2.86
C ILE A 118 -12.17 -0.91 -3.39
N ARG A 119 -12.41 -0.27 -4.53
CA ARG A 119 -13.75 -0.05 -5.12
C ARG A 119 -14.41 -1.34 -5.58
N GLU A 120 -13.64 -2.23 -6.17
CA GLU A 120 -14.14 -3.52 -6.60
C GLU A 120 -14.08 -4.59 -5.49
N ARG A 121 -13.63 -4.21 -4.30
CA ARG A 121 -13.47 -5.11 -3.17
C ARG A 121 -12.71 -6.39 -3.54
N VAL A 122 -11.68 -6.23 -4.34
CA VAL A 122 -10.91 -7.34 -4.91
C VAL A 122 -10.38 -8.24 -3.80
N ILE A 123 -9.94 -7.66 -2.69
CA ILE A 123 -9.40 -8.40 -1.55
C ILE A 123 -10.47 -9.23 -0.83
N ASP A 124 -11.71 -8.75 -0.76
CA ASP A 124 -12.81 -9.45 -0.10
C ASP A 124 -13.30 -10.66 -0.90
N THR A 125 -13.13 -10.62 -2.22
CA THR A 125 -13.59 -11.66 -3.14
C THR A 125 -12.55 -12.72 -3.44
N ILE A 126 -11.29 -12.49 -3.06
CA ILE A 126 -10.21 -13.44 -3.22
C ILE A 126 -10.21 -14.44 -2.07
N GLY A 127 -11.29 -15.17 -1.95
CA GLY A 127 -11.39 -16.35 -1.14
C GLY A 127 -10.78 -17.54 -1.85
N GLY A 128 -9.46 -17.66 -1.83
CA GLY A 128 -8.84 -18.90 -2.26
C GLY A 128 -9.20 -20.02 -1.29
N THR A 129 -9.67 -21.14 -1.81
CA THR A 129 -9.75 -22.38 -1.07
C THR A 129 -8.32 -22.90 -0.85
N ASN A 130 -7.58 -22.34 0.08
CA ASN A 130 -6.39 -22.99 0.56
C ASN A 130 -6.80 -24.02 1.60
N TYR A 131 -6.45 -25.29 1.34
CA TYR A 131 -6.74 -26.44 2.22
C TYR A 131 -8.22 -26.77 2.44
N GLY A 132 -9.10 -26.53 1.45
CA GLY A 132 -10.50 -26.96 1.52
C GLY A 132 -11.39 -26.17 2.49
N ARG A 133 -10.92 -25.01 2.97
CA ARG A 133 -11.73 -24.09 3.78
C ARG A 133 -12.03 -22.82 2.97
N PRO A 134 -13.26 -22.31 3.01
CA PRO A 134 -13.58 -21.00 2.47
C PRO A 134 -12.91 -19.95 3.36
N TYR A 135 -11.80 -19.39 2.92
CA TYR A 135 -11.16 -18.25 3.58
C TYR A 135 -11.68 -16.97 2.96
N GLY A 136 -12.09 -16.03 3.80
CA GLY A 136 -12.50 -14.69 3.39
C GLY A 136 -11.29 -13.83 3.03
N GLY A 137 -10.85 -13.93 1.77
CA GLY A 137 -9.87 -13.01 1.21
C GLY A 137 -8.44 -13.06 1.78
N TRP A 138 -7.61 -12.12 1.38
CA TRP A 138 -6.22 -11.97 1.85
C TRP A 138 -6.11 -11.81 3.37
N LEU A 139 -7.14 -11.23 3.97
CA LEU A 139 -7.19 -10.91 5.39
C LEU A 139 -7.29 -12.13 6.29
N SER A 140 -7.67 -13.26 5.74
CA SER A 140 -7.71 -14.53 6.49
C SER A 140 -6.32 -15.14 6.74
N GLN A 141 -5.30 -14.62 6.06
CA GLN A 141 -3.92 -15.06 6.22
C GLN A 141 -3.10 -13.94 6.88
N PRO A 142 -2.62 -14.11 8.12
CA PRO A 142 -1.91 -13.03 8.84
C PRO A 142 -0.72 -12.45 8.09
N LEU A 143 0.02 -13.28 7.33
CA LEU A 143 1.15 -12.79 6.53
C LEU A 143 0.70 -11.94 5.34
N ASP A 144 -0.36 -12.33 4.65
CA ASP A 144 -0.85 -11.60 3.49
C ASP A 144 -1.54 -10.31 3.93
N ALA A 145 -2.25 -10.32 5.06
CA ALA A 145 -2.78 -9.13 5.71
C ALA A 145 -1.65 -8.17 6.10
N GLY A 146 -0.58 -8.67 6.72
CA GLY A 146 0.57 -7.86 7.10
C GLY A 146 1.29 -7.23 5.91
N HIS A 147 1.47 -7.97 4.81
CA HIS A 147 2.06 -7.43 3.58
C HIS A 147 1.16 -6.38 2.93
N SER A 148 -0.13 -6.65 2.84
CA SER A 148 -1.08 -5.73 2.22
C SER A 148 -1.24 -4.43 3.01
N SER A 149 -1.38 -4.52 4.33
CA SER A 149 -1.51 -3.34 5.19
C SER A 149 -0.26 -2.47 5.16
N ARG A 150 0.94 -3.09 5.20
CA ARG A 150 2.20 -2.37 5.05
C ARG A 150 2.27 -1.63 3.71
N SER A 151 2.02 -2.33 2.60
CA SER A 151 2.13 -1.74 1.27
C SER A 151 1.10 -0.64 1.04
N LEU A 152 -0.14 -0.80 1.56
CA LEU A 152 -1.15 0.26 1.51
C LEU A 152 -0.76 1.48 2.35
N ALA A 153 -0.17 1.26 3.52
CA ALA A 153 0.31 2.36 4.36
C ALA A 153 1.47 3.11 3.67
N VAL A 154 2.41 2.40 3.05
CA VAL A 154 3.50 3.00 2.26
C VAL A 154 2.95 3.77 1.07
N PHE A 155 2.02 3.19 0.29
CA PHE A 155 1.34 3.86 -0.81
C PHE A 155 0.68 5.17 -0.35
N TYR A 156 -0.14 5.09 0.69
CA TYR A 156 -0.86 6.24 1.23
C TYR A 156 0.07 7.35 1.69
N ASP A 157 1.16 6.98 2.35
CA ASP A 157 2.15 7.94 2.85
C ASP A 157 2.92 8.61 1.71
N LEU A 158 3.40 7.83 0.73
CA LEU A 158 4.17 8.34 -0.40
C LEU A 158 3.34 9.23 -1.34
N LEU A 159 2.10 8.85 -1.61
CA LEU A 159 1.24 9.53 -2.56
C LEU A 159 0.20 10.44 -1.91
N TYR A 160 0.31 10.73 -0.62
CA TYR A 160 -0.67 11.53 0.11
C TYR A 160 -1.03 12.84 -0.60
N ASP A 161 -0.04 13.60 -1.05
CA ASP A 161 -0.23 14.89 -1.72
C ASP A 161 -0.71 14.74 -3.18
N HIS A 162 -0.65 13.53 -3.74
CA HIS A 162 -1.15 13.19 -5.08
C HIS A 162 -2.56 12.58 -5.07
N LEU A 163 -3.09 12.27 -3.89
CA LEU A 163 -4.46 11.79 -3.72
C LEU A 163 -5.42 12.96 -3.53
N ALA A 164 -6.56 12.92 -4.20
CA ALA A 164 -7.68 13.83 -3.90
C ALA A 164 -8.26 13.51 -2.51
N GLU A 165 -9.01 14.45 -1.91
CA GLU A 165 -9.50 14.28 -0.53
C GLU A 165 -10.47 13.10 -0.38
N ASP A 166 -11.29 12.87 -1.38
CA ASP A 166 -12.18 11.69 -1.46
C ASP A 166 -11.39 10.39 -1.58
N GLU A 167 -10.33 10.38 -2.42
CA GLU A 167 -9.43 9.23 -2.54
C GLU A 167 -8.69 8.95 -1.22
N ARG A 168 -8.21 9.98 -0.53
CA ARG A 168 -7.58 9.85 0.80
C ARG A 168 -8.54 9.22 1.80
N THR A 169 -9.77 9.71 1.80
CA THR A 169 -10.82 9.20 2.69
C THR A 169 -11.13 7.75 2.37
N GLU A 170 -11.27 7.39 1.10
CA GLU A 170 -11.55 6.04 0.65
C GLU A 170 -10.46 5.05 1.08
N VAL A 171 -9.19 5.41 0.87
CA VAL A 171 -8.05 4.56 1.26
C VAL A 171 -7.95 4.42 2.78
N ARG A 172 -8.10 5.52 3.53
CA ARG A 172 -8.08 5.52 4.99
C ARG A 172 -9.19 4.67 5.58
N ASP A 173 -10.41 4.85 5.08
CA ASP A 173 -11.59 4.09 5.52
C ASP A 173 -11.42 2.60 5.25
N TYR A 174 -10.88 2.25 4.09
CA TYR A 174 -10.58 0.88 3.75
C TYR A 174 -9.55 0.28 4.72
N MET A 175 -8.44 0.96 4.97
CA MET A 175 -7.43 0.49 5.93
C MET A 175 -8.02 0.31 7.34
N THR A 176 -8.81 1.28 7.81
CA THR A 176 -9.40 1.25 9.16
C THR A 176 -10.45 0.15 9.35
N LYS A 177 -11.22 -0.16 8.29
CA LYS A 177 -12.29 -1.17 8.36
C LYS A 177 -11.79 -2.59 8.10
N THR A 178 -10.63 -2.71 7.50
CA THR A 178 -10.14 -3.98 6.95
C THR A 178 -9.04 -4.57 7.82
N TYR A 179 -8.30 -3.77 8.55
CA TYR A 179 -7.18 -4.14 9.43
C TYR A 179 -7.40 -3.68 10.86
#